data_adb46be5c8c1c8572def39f15c4a3e24
#
_entry.id   adb46be5c8c1c8572def39f15c4a3e24
#
_cell.length_a   1.000
_cell.length_b   1.000
_cell.length_c   1.000
_cell.angle_alpha   90.00
_cell.angle_beta   90.00
_cell.angle_gamma   90.00
#
_symmetry.space_group_name_H-M   'P 1'
#
loop_
_entity.id
_entity.type
_entity.pdbx_description
1 polymer ?
#
loop_
_entity_poly.entity_id
_entity_poly.type
_entity_poly.pdbx_seq_one_letter_code
_entity_poly.pdbx_strand_id
1 'polypeptide(L)'
;MKKIYGIRVSQPLGDFFIAKIKAKDLLEISTSSVARYNKEGKLVGNQRPLKLPRLKAIANFIKSAEMCFPTSILVAANVDNEGNIIEEQSKRWSIHPTSISDCFEIKIPSEVSSLIIDGQHRLNAFFYTEEQFKDI
;
A
#
# COMPACT_ATOMS: atom_id res chain seq x y z
N MET A 1 11.55 5.58 10.39
CA MET A 1 10.40 4.72 10.73
C MET A 1 9.13 5.53 10.70
N LYS A 2 8.11 5.02 10.02
CA LYS A 2 6.80 5.66 9.94
C LYS A 2 5.88 5.09 11.01
N LYS A 3 4.92 5.88 11.47
CA LYS A 3 3.94 5.49 12.47
C LYS A 3 2.54 5.86 11.98
N ILE A 4 1.65 4.88 11.98
CA ILE A 4 0.23 5.08 11.68
C ILE A 4 -0.62 4.40 12.75
N TYR A 5 -1.90 4.67 12.74
CA TYR A 5 -2.87 4.01 13.61
C TYR A 5 -3.86 3.23 12.77
N GLY A 6 -4.16 2.01 13.19
CA GLY A 6 -5.08 1.13 12.50
C GLY A 6 -6.11 0.52 13.43
N ILE A 7 -7.29 0.30 12.89
CA ILE A 7 -8.37 -0.41 13.58
C ILE A 7 -8.34 -1.86 13.10
N ARG A 8 -8.25 -2.80 14.04
CA ARG A 8 -8.28 -4.22 13.71
C ARG A 8 -9.70 -4.68 13.42
N VAL A 9 -9.84 -5.41 12.31
CA VAL A 9 -11.05 -6.15 11.96
C VAL A 9 -10.71 -7.62 11.96
N SER A 10 -11.35 -8.40 12.84
CA SER A 10 -11.12 -9.83 12.98
C SER A 10 -12.19 -10.63 12.24
N GLN A 11 -11.74 -11.52 11.38
CA GLN A 11 -12.60 -12.41 10.60
C GLN A 11 -12.10 -13.86 10.73
N PRO A 12 -12.92 -14.88 10.42
CA PRO A 12 -12.51 -16.28 10.61
C PRO A 12 -11.20 -16.68 9.93
N LEU A 13 -10.90 -16.13 8.76
CA LEU A 13 -9.68 -16.44 8.02
C LEU A 13 -8.44 -15.69 8.54
N GLY A 14 -8.63 -14.58 9.24
CA GLY A 14 -7.53 -13.78 9.78
C GLY A 14 -7.93 -12.35 10.06
N ASP A 15 -7.00 -11.61 10.61
CA ASP A 15 -7.18 -10.21 10.96
C ASP A 15 -6.62 -9.30 9.86
N PHE A 16 -7.25 -8.14 9.68
CA PHE A 16 -6.70 -7.05 8.90
C PHE A 16 -6.91 -5.72 9.61
N PHE A 17 -6.22 -4.68 9.13
CA PHE A 17 -6.27 -3.36 9.73
C PHE A 17 -6.76 -2.34 8.71
N ILE A 18 -7.61 -1.43 9.14
CA ILE A 18 -8.01 -0.25 8.38
C ILE A 18 -7.24 0.93 8.96
N ALA A 19 -6.46 1.59 8.12
CA ALA A 19 -5.59 2.69 8.56
C ALA A 19 -5.57 3.82 7.54
N LYS A 20 -5.19 4.99 8.02
CA LYS A 20 -4.96 6.18 7.20
C LYS A 20 -3.46 6.41 7.06
N ILE A 21 -3.00 6.70 5.85
CA ILE A 21 -1.60 6.99 5.58
C ILE A 21 -1.49 8.07 4.50
N LYS A 22 -0.39 8.83 4.50
CA LYS A 22 -0.08 9.74 3.39
C LYS A 22 0.28 8.94 2.14
N ALA A 23 -0.21 9.35 0.99
CA ALA A 23 0.10 8.69 -0.28
C ALA A 23 1.62 8.60 -0.51
N LYS A 24 2.36 9.68 -0.22
CA LYS A 24 3.82 9.69 -0.28
C LYS A 24 4.46 8.58 0.54
N ASP A 25 4.01 8.43 1.78
CA ASP A 25 4.56 7.42 2.69
C ASP A 25 4.27 6.01 2.21
N LEU A 26 3.06 5.76 1.71
CA LEU A 26 2.70 4.46 1.16
C LEU A 26 3.50 4.12 -0.10
N LEU A 27 3.74 5.10 -0.97
CA LEU A 27 4.60 4.94 -2.15
C LEU A 27 6.03 4.52 -1.78
N GLU A 28 6.59 5.09 -0.71
CA GLU A 28 7.96 4.79 -0.27
C GLU A 28 8.12 3.36 0.26
N ILE A 29 7.09 2.81 0.90
CA ILE A 29 7.17 1.52 1.58
C ILE A 29 6.55 0.36 0.82
N SER A 30 6.00 0.62 -0.37
CA SER A 30 5.23 -0.37 -1.12
C SER A 30 5.80 -0.61 -2.51
N THR A 31 5.57 -1.83 -2.98
CA THR A 31 5.81 -2.23 -4.37
C THR A 31 4.57 -2.88 -4.96
N SER A 32 4.52 -2.98 -6.28
CA SER A 32 3.46 -3.67 -7.01
C SER A 32 4.04 -4.89 -7.71
N SER A 33 3.32 -6.01 -7.63
CA SER A 33 3.67 -7.22 -8.38
C SER A 33 2.92 -7.22 -9.71
N VAL A 34 3.54 -6.66 -10.75
CA VAL A 34 2.96 -6.60 -12.09
C VAL A 34 2.97 -7.99 -12.73
N ALA A 35 1.81 -8.42 -13.25
CA ALA A 35 1.71 -9.67 -13.97
C ALA A 35 2.58 -9.65 -15.24
N ARG A 36 3.52 -10.57 -15.36
CA ARG A 36 4.43 -10.73 -16.50
C ARG A 36 4.91 -12.17 -16.60
N TYR A 37 5.47 -12.51 -17.73
CA TYR A 37 6.14 -13.79 -17.89
C TYR A 37 7.64 -13.62 -17.56
N ASN A 38 8.19 -14.56 -16.79
CA ASN A 38 9.63 -14.61 -16.53
C ASN A 38 10.37 -15.26 -17.72
N LYS A 39 11.70 -15.40 -17.60
CA LYS A 39 12.54 -16.00 -18.65
C LYS A 39 12.19 -17.46 -18.96
N GLU A 40 11.57 -18.17 -18.02
CA GLU A 40 11.16 -19.58 -18.16
C GLU A 40 9.73 -19.72 -18.69
N GLY A 41 9.09 -18.61 -19.06
CA GLY A 41 7.73 -18.60 -19.58
C GLY A 41 6.64 -18.76 -18.53
N LYS A 42 6.96 -18.70 -17.25
CA LYS A 42 5.98 -18.77 -16.16
C LYS A 42 5.42 -17.40 -15.86
N LEU A 43 4.11 -17.34 -15.60
CA LEU A 43 3.46 -16.13 -15.15
C LEU A 43 3.89 -15.80 -13.71
N VAL A 44 4.44 -14.60 -13.51
CA VAL A 44 4.78 -14.05 -12.19
C VAL A 44 4.09 -12.72 -11.99
N GLY A 45 3.77 -12.40 -10.72
CA GLY A 45 3.03 -11.21 -10.37
C GLY A 45 1.52 -11.36 -10.58
N ASN A 46 0.75 -10.48 -9.98
CA ASN A 46 -0.72 -10.55 -9.97
C ASN A 46 -1.41 -9.23 -10.36
N GLN A 47 -0.65 -8.20 -10.70
CA GLN A 47 -1.18 -6.89 -11.06
C GLN A 47 -1.08 -6.66 -12.57
N ARG A 48 -2.05 -5.95 -13.12
CA ARG A 48 -1.98 -5.50 -14.51
C ARG A 48 -0.88 -4.44 -14.66
N PRO A 49 -0.16 -4.40 -15.81
CA PRO A 49 0.78 -3.32 -16.09
C PRO A 49 0.11 -1.94 -15.94
N LEU A 50 0.86 -0.98 -15.39
CA LEU A 50 0.40 0.40 -15.27
C LEU A 50 0.22 1.02 -16.65
N LYS A 51 -0.91 1.70 -16.85
CA LYS A 51 -1.22 2.40 -18.11
C LYS A 51 -1.12 3.90 -17.90
N LEU A 52 -0.18 4.55 -18.58
CA LEU A 52 0.08 5.98 -18.42
C LEU A 52 -1.15 6.88 -18.64
N PRO A 53 -1.99 6.69 -19.68
CA PRO A 53 -3.19 7.50 -19.83
C PRO A 53 -4.13 7.42 -18.63
N ARG A 54 -4.28 6.23 -18.05
CA ARG A 54 -5.10 6.03 -16.84
C ARG A 54 -4.48 6.72 -15.63
N LEU A 55 -3.17 6.63 -15.46
CA LEU A 55 -2.46 7.29 -14.36
C LEU A 55 -2.62 8.81 -14.44
N LYS A 56 -2.48 9.38 -15.63
CA LYS A 56 -2.65 10.82 -15.84
C LYS A 56 -4.10 11.28 -15.60
N ALA A 57 -5.08 10.49 -16.02
CA ALA A 57 -6.49 10.79 -15.77
C ALA A 57 -6.80 10.79 -14.27
N ILE A 58 -6.29 9.81 -13.53
CA ILE A 58 -6.45 9.76 -12.07
C ILE A 58 -5.69 10.91 -11.41
N ALA A 59 -4.49 11.26 -11.87
CA ALA A 59 -3.72 12.39 -11.34
C ALA A 59 -4.48 13.71 -11.51
N ASN A 60 -5.15 13.92 -12.63
CA ASN A 60 -6.01 15.09 -12.85
C ASN A 60 -7.18 15.10 -11.86
N PHE A 61 -7.80 13.96 -11.60
CA PHE A 61 -8.85 13.84 -10.58
C PHE A 61 -8.33 14.17 -9.18
N ILE A 62 -7.14 13.70 -8.81
CA ILE A 62 -6.50 13.98 -7.51
C ILE A 62 -6.34 15.48 -7.28
N LYS A 63 -6.03 16.26 -8.33
CA LYS A 63 -5.88 17.72 -8.26
C LYS A 63 -7.21 18.46 -8.13
N SER A 64 -8.32 17.81 -8.42
CA SER A 64 -9.63 18.47 -8.43
C SER A 64 -10.15 18.70 -7.02
N ALA A 65 -11.06 19.66 -6.88
CA ALA A 65 -11.75 19.94 -5.61
C ALA A 65 -12.72 18.82 -5.22
N GLU A 66 -13.08 17.95 -6.14
CA GLU A 66 -14.01 16.83 -5.93
C GLU A 66 -13.30 15.51 -5.67
N MET A 67 -11.98 15.54 -5.45
CA MET A 67 -11.18 14.34 -5.23
C MET A 67 -11.70 13.55 -4.02
N CYS A 68 -12.04 12.29 -4.27
CA CYS A 68 -12.42 11.33 -3.24
C CYS A 68 -12.13 9.91 -3.73
N PHE A 69 -11.44 9.12 -2.90
CA PHE A 69 -11.26 7.69 -3.12
C PHE A 69 -12.00 6.92 -2.02
N PRO A 70 -13.29 6.62 -2.21
CA PRO A 70 -14.10 5.96 -1.17
C PRO A 70 -13.72 4.48 -0.97
N THR A 71 -13.03 3.87 -1.92
CA THR A 71 -12.54 2.49 -1.81
C THR A 71 -11.09 2.47 -1.35
N SER A 72 -10.78 1.57 -0.44
CA SER A 72 -9.44 1.44 0.14
C SER A 72 -8.44 0.84 -0.85
N ILE A 73 -7.17 1.17 -0.65
CA ILE A 73 -6.06 0.44 -1.25
C ILE A 73 -5.76 -0.77 -0.37
N LEU A 74 -5.65 -1.95 -0.99
CA LEU A 74 -5.37 -3.19 -0.26
C LEU A 74 -3.88 -3.48 -0.32
N VAL A 75 -3.27 -3.69 0.84
CA VAL A 75 -1.83 -3.85 1.00
C VAL A 75 -1.54 -5.09 1.83
N ALA A 76 -0.60 -5.89 1.38
CA ALA A 76 -0.01 -6.98 2.17
C ALA A 76 1.28 -6.48 2.83
N ALA A 77 1.31 -6.45 4.15
CA ALA A 77 2.49 -6.06 4.91
C ALA A 77 3.53 -7.19 4.96
N ASN A 78 4.78 -6.81 5.25
CA ASN A 78 5.90 -7.74 5.46
C ASN A 78 6.28 -8.54 4.22
N VAL A 79 6.19 -7.90 3.06
CA VAL A 79 6.62 -8.44 1.78
C VAL A 79 7.70 -7.51 1.21
N ASP A 80 8.81 -8.07 0.78
CA ASP A 80 9.93 -7.32 0.22
C ASP A 80 9.72 -6.93 -1.25
N ASN A 81 10.69 -6.23 -1.83
CA ASN A 81 10.62 -5.75 -3.20
C ASN A 81 10.58 -6.88 -4.25
N GLU A 82 10.97 -8.10 -3.88
CA GLU A 82 10.96 -9.28 -4.75
C GLU A 82 9.71 -10.14 -4.57
N GLY A 83 8.82 -9.76 -3.66
CA GLY A 83 7.60 -10.50 -3.36
C GLY A 83 7.77 -11.59 -2.32
N ASN A 84 8.88 -11.64 -1.62
CA ASN A 84 9.14 -12.62 -0.57
C ASN A 84 8.71 -12.10 0.80
N ILE A 85 8.27 -13.01 1.67
CA ILE A 85 7.93 -12.67 3.05
C ILE A 85 9.20 -12.25 3.80
N ILE A 86 9.14 -11.11 4.47
CA ILE A 86 10.23 -10.61 5.29
C ILE A 86 10.23 -11.36 6.61
N GLU A 87 11.29 -12.09 6.92
CA GLU A 87 11.44 -12.85 8.16
C GLU A 87 12.22 -12.09 9.24
N GLU A 88 13.12 -11.19 8.85
CA GLU A 88 13.92 -10.38 9.77
C GLU A 88 13.04 -9.39 10.53
N GLN A 89 12.97 -9.52 11.86
CA GLN A 89 12.06 -8.74 12.71
C GLN A 89 12.29 -7.23 12.62
N SER A 90 13.53 -6.79 12.47
CA SER A 90 13.86 -5.36 12.34
C SER A 90 13.30 -4.70 11.07
N LYS A 91 12.96 -5.50 10.07
CA LYS A 91 12.42 -5.04 8.78
C LYS A 91 10.91 -5.26 8.65
N ARG A 92 10.28 -5.80 9.68
CA ARG A 92 8.84 -6.06 9.70
C ARG A 92 8.08 -4.90 10.35
N TRP A 93 6.83 -4.77 9.93
CA TRP A 93 5.89 -3.89 10.63
C TRP A 93 5.62 -4.44 12.02
N SER A 94 5.52 -3.56 13.00
CA SER A 94 5.20 -3.94 14.37
C SER A 94 3.90 -3.28 14.82
N ILE A 95 3.12 -4.01 15.61
CA ILE A 95 1.79 -3.62 16.06
C ILE A 95 1.84 -3.47 17.58
N HIS A 96 1.40 -2.32 18.07
CA HIS A 96 1.39 -1.99 19.50
C HIS A 96 0.00 -1.58 19.95
N PRO A 97 -0.54 -2.20 21.02
CA PRO A 97 -1.85 -1.81 21.55
C PRO A 97 -1.87 -0.35 22.01
N THR A 98 -3.03 0.27 21.90
CA THR A 98 -3.31 1.60 22.46
C THR A 98 -4.32 1.49 23.60
N SER A 99 -4.65 2.61 24.23
CA SER A 99 -5.70 2.67 25.27
C SER A 99 -7.11 2.42 24.70
N ILE A 100 -7.27 2.50 23.38
CA ILE A 100 -8.55 2.29 22.69
C ILE A 100 -8.59 0.83 22.22
N SER A 101 -9.66 0.11 22.54
CA SER A 101 -9.86 -1.28 22.10
C SER A 101 -9.85 -1.37 20.57
N ASP A 102 -9.17 -2.39 20.05
CA ASP A 102 -8.98 -2.67 18.61
C ASP A 102 -8.30 -1.55 17.81
N CYS A 103 -7.76 -0.54 18.48
CA CYS A 103 -6.93 0.49 17.87
C CYS A 103 -5.46 0.23 18.20
N PHE A 104 -4.63 0.15 17.18
CA PHE A 104 -3.20 -0.18 17.30
C PHE A 104 -2.33 0.89 16.68
N GLU A 105 -1.19 1.13 17.30
CA GLU A 105 -0.10 1.88 16.69
C GLU A 105 0.71 0.90 15.82
N ILE A 106 0.88 1.23 14.55
CA ILE A 106 1.63 0.42 13.60
C ILE A 106 2.90 1.18 13.24
N LYS A 107 4.05 0.58 13.55
CA LYS A 107 5.36 1.13 13.19
C LYS A 107 5.87 0.43 11.94
N ILE A 108 6.27 1.22 10.96
CA ILE A 108 6.64 0.75 9.63
C ILE A 108 8.08 1.15 9.35
N PRO A 109 8.97 0.19 9.03
CA PRO A 109 10.33 0.51 8.59
C PRO A 109 10.34 1.38 7.33
N SER A 110 11.40 2.13 7.14
CA SER A 110 11.52 3.06 6.00
C SER A 110 11.81 2.37 4.66
N GLU A 111 12.12 1.10 4.68
CA GLU A 111 12.37 0.29 3.48
C GLU A 111 11.08 -0.21 2.86
N VAL A 112 11.13 -0.64 1.60
CA VAL A 112 10.02 -1.35 0.95
C VAL A 112 9.72 -2.62 1.74
N SER A 113 8.54 -2.71 2.28
CA SER A 113 8.11 -3.78 3.18
C SER A 113 6.65 -4.19 3.00
N SER A 114 6.03 -3.77 1.91
CA SER A 114 4.65 -4.11 1.60
C SER A 114 4.40 -4.23 0.10
N LEU A 115 3.37 -4.99 -0.24
CA LEU A 115 2.94 -5.25 -1.61
C LEU A 115 1.53 -4.69 -1.80
N ILE A 116 1.33 -3.91 -2.86
CA ILE A 116 0.01 -3.45 -3.26
C ILE A 116 -0.75 -4.63 -3.90
N ILE A 117 -1.83 -5.04 -3.27
CA ILE A 117 -2.71 -6.11 -3.78
C ILE A 117 -3.76 -5.53 -4.71
N ASP A 118 -4.34 -4.38 -4.36
CA ASP A 118 -5.33 -3.68 -5.18
C ASP A 118 -5.17 -2.18 -5.03
N GLY A 119 -5.45 -1.44 -6.09
CA GLY A 119 -5.41 0.02 -6.10
C GLY A 119 -4.09 0.62 -6.59
N GLN A 120 -3.25 -0.15 -7.29
CA GLN A 120 -1.95 0.33 -7.76
C GLN A 120 -2.04 1.57 -8.67
N HIS A 121 -3.06 1.67 -9.54
CA HIS A 121 -3.23 2.84 -10.39
C HIS A 121 -3.56 4.08 -9.58
N ARG A 122 -4.45 3.97 -8.58
CA ARG A 122 -4.80 5.10 -7.69
C ARG A 122 -3.58 5.59 -6.92
N LEU A 123 -2.77 4.68 -6.37
CA LEU A 123 -1.58 5.05 -5.63
C LEU A 123 -0.50 5.64 -6.55
N ASN A 124 -0.18 4.95 -7.64
CA ASN A 124 0.90 5.38 -8.53
C ASN A 124 0.57 6.67 -9.31
N ALA A 125 -0.71 7.03 -9.45
CA ALA A 125 -1.12 8.30 -10.04
C ALA A 125 -0.58 9.52 -9.27
N PHE A 126 -0.30 9.37 -7.97
CA PHE A 126 0.30 10.44 -7.17
C PHE A 126 1.72 10.83 -7.63
N PHE A 127 2.43 9.97 -8.34
CA PHE A 127 3.72 10.34 -8.97
C PHE A 127 3.59 11.42 -10.04
N TYR A 128 2.40 11.60 -10.62
CA TYR A 128 2.13 12.58 -11.68
C TYR A 128 1.46 13.85 -11.15
N THR A 129 1.54 14.07 -9.84
CA THR A 129 0.97 15.24 -9.16
C THR A 129 1.84 15.60 -7.95
N GLU A 130 1.74 16.85 -7.51
CA GLU A 130 2.38 17.32 -6.28
C GLU A 130 1.53 17.06 -5.02
N GLU A 131 0.39 16.41 -5.17
CA GLU A 131 -0.61 16.19 -4.11
C GLU A 131 -0.31 14.95 -3.23
N GLN A 132 0.95 14.52 -3.15
CA GLN A 132 1.36 13.30 -2.45
C GLN A 132 1.17 13.35 -0.93
N PHE A 133 0.88 14.51 -0.38
CA PHE A 133 0.61 14.67 1.06
C PHE A 133 -0.83 14.31 1.45
N LYS A 134 -1.70 14.08 0.48
CA LYS A 134 -3.07 13.67 0.78
C LYS A 134 -3.10 12.30 1.46
N ASP A 135 -4.04 12.16 2.37
CA ASP A 135 -4.31 10.89 3.03
C ASP A 135 -5.02 9.92 2.09
N ILE A 136 -4.76 8.66 2.32
CA ILE A 136 -5.33 7.59 1.52
C ILE A 136 -5.74 6.41 2.40
#